data_78f8641893fe3f79e4b1f0659f16b4a2
#
_entry.id   78f8641893fe3f79e4b1f0659f16b4a2
#
_cell.length_a   1.000
_cell.length_b   1.000
_cell.length_c   1.000
_cell.angle_alpha   90.00
_cell.angle_beta   90.00
_cell.angle_gamma   90.00
#
_symmetry.space_group_name_H-M   'P 1'
#
loop_
_entity.id
_entity.type
_entity.pdbx_description
1 polymer ?
#
loop_
_entity_poly.entity_id
_entity_poly.type
_entity_poly.pdbx_seq_one_letter_code
_entity_poly.pdbx_strand_id
1 'polypeptide(L)'
;MTDERPRPGPSTRAIRAASRSPRVTQTPTTVPIYQTATFASGDAEELAAVLTGEQPGYAYSRIDNPTVVAMGDAVAELHDAEAGIALATGMAAIHAAFLSLVRAGERVLIGQVGYGTTRTQAISAFGRLGVDVGYVDTTDAAAVEAALGARPTRILHVETIANPTCVLADLPRLADLAHRHGALLTVDNTFASPAVCRPLEHGADLVMESATKYLSGHSDVMGGVVVGSRDRIAAVRSAQIDTGATLGPFAAFLVLRGITTLAVRMERQARTAMALATFLERQGGVNRVIYPGLPSHPQADVAARVLDGGGAMLSVDLAGGRDAGRTFYDALTIPERTASLGSVHTMVVHPPSSSHRSLDTASLAAAGITEGLLRVSVGLEDEADLVADFGAALRAARATIPVATGA
;
A
#
# COMPACT_ATOMS: atom_id res chain seq x y z
N MET A 1 -52.64 -2.86 -32.36
CA MET A 1 -53.11 -2.09 -31.18
C MET A 1 -52.01 -1.07 -30.89
N THR A 2 -52.25 0.21 -31.20
CA THR A 2 -51.34 1.30 -30.88
C THR A 2 -51.34 1.50 -29.37
N ASP A 3 -50.14 1.39 -28.72
CA ASP A 3 -49.97 1.60 -27.27
C ASP A 3 -50.25 3.09 -26.95
N GLU A 4 -51.51 3.42 -26.72
CA GLU A 4 -51.98 4.79 -26.43
C GLU A 4 -51.77 5.10 -24.91
N ARG A 5 -50.52 5.00 -24.46
CA ARG A 5 -50.22 5.55 -23.12
C ARG A 5 -50.23 7.09 -23.19
N PRO A 6 -50.91 7.73 -22.22
CA PRO A 6 -50.94 9.18 -22.17
C PRO A 6 -49.51 9.76 -22.04
N ARG A 7 -49.32 10.93 -22.68
CA ARG A 7 -48.02 11.63 -22.65
C ARG A 7 -47.64 11.95 -21.20
N PRO A 8 -46.42 11.53 -20.73
CA PRO A 8 -46.00 11.79 -19.36
C PRO A 8 -46.00 13.26 -18.98
N GLY A 9 -46.35 13.59 -17.75
CA GLY A 9 -46.33 14.94 -17.22
C GLY A 9 -44.95 15.56 -17.15
N PRO A 10 -44.83 16.89 -16.89
CA PRO A 10 -43.56 17.63 -16.94
C PRO A 10 -42.47 17.05 -16.05
N SER A 11 -42.76 16.66 -14.81
CA SER A 11 -41.78 16.09 -13.85
C SER A 11 -41.20 14.76 -14.35
N THR A 12 -42.06 13.85 -14.84
CA THR A 12 -41.62 12.57 -15.43
C THR A 12 -40.75 12.78 -16.65
N ARG A 13 -41.10 13.74 -17.48
CA ARG A 13 -40.32 14.10 -18.68
C ARG A 13 -38.97 14.68 -18.33
N ALA A 14 -38.92 15.58 -17.33
CA ALA A 14 -37.65 16.17 -16.85
C ALA A 14 -36.69 15.09 -16.30
N ILE A 15 -37.18 14.21 -15.43
CA ILE A 15 -36.40 13.10 -14.88
C ILE A 15 -35.85 12.20 -15.99
N ARG A 16 -36.73 11.74 -16.89
CA ARG A 16 -36.31 10.86 -18.00
C ARG A 16 -35.34 11.53 -18.98
N ALA A 17 -35.51 12.81 -19.25
CA ALA A 17 -34.62 13.55 -20.14
C ALA A 17 -33.22 13.71 -19.53
N ALA A 18 -33.15 14.03 -18.23
CA ALA A 18 -31.89 14.20 -17.50
C ALA A 18 -31.14 12.88 -17.24
N SER A 19 -31.82 11.73 -17.27
CA SER A 19 -31.23 10.41 -16.99
C SER A 19 -30.85 9.63 -18.27
N ARG A 20 -30.98 10.22 -19.45
CA ARG A 20 -30.62 9.54 -20.70
C ARG A 20 -29.12 9.53 -20.90
N SER A 21 -28.52 8.36 -20.76
CA SER A 21 -27.12 8.13 -21.17
C SER A 21 -27.02 8.02 -22.68
N PRO A 22 -26.09 8.73 -23.34
CA PRO A 22 -25.83 8.52 -24.74
C PRO A 22 -25.25 7.12 -24.98
N ARG A 23 -25.67 6.45 -26.04
CA ARG A 23 -25.04 5.22 -26.51
C ARG A 23 -23.85 5.58 -27.39
N VAL A 24 -22.67 5.13 -27.06
CA VAL A 24 -21.47 5.30 -27.88
C VAL A 24 -21.05 3.95 -28.47
N THR A 25 -20.65 3.97 -29.76
CA THR A 25 -20.14 2.77 -30.46
C THR A 25 -18.62 2.71 -30.50
N GLN A 26 -17.95 3.85 -30.25
CA GLN A 26 -16.50 3.96 -30.22
C GLN A 26 -15.99 3.59 -28.82
N THR A 27 -14.83 2.95 -28.76
CA THR A 27 -14.15 2.66 -27.50
C THR A 27 -13.47 3.93 -26.99
N PRO A 28 -13.78 4.40 -25.76
CA PRO A 28 -13.08 5.53 -25.18
C PRO A 28 -11.61 5.20 -24.95
N THR A 29 -10.71 6.16 -25.15
CA THR A 29 -9.26 6.00 -24.86
C THR A 29 -8.92 6.11 -23.38
N THR A 30 -9.86 6.55 -22.57
CA THR A 30 -9.75 6.63 -21.10
C THR A 30 -10.96 5.93 -20.50
N VAL A 31 -10.78 5.21 -19.41
CA VAL A 31 -11.91 4.55 -18.72
C VAL A 31 -12.94 5.60 -18.29
N PRO A 32 -14.21 5.50 -18.72
CA PRO A 32 -15.25 6.43 -18.30
C PRO A 32 -15.56 6.34 -16.81
N ILE A 33 -15.97 7.46 -16.21
CA ILE A 33 -16.42 7.48 -14.83
C ILE A 33 -17.91 7.14 -14.79
N TYR A 34 -18.24 5.94 -14.33
CA TYR A 34 -19.62 5.51 -14.09
C TYR A 34 -20.09 5.98 -12.71
N GLN A 35 -20.37 7.29 -12.59
CA GLN A 35 -20.80 7.91 -11.33
C GLN A 35 -22.29 7.65 -11.08
N THR A 36 -22.62 6.40 -10.81
CA THR A 36 -23.98 5.96 -10.51
C THR A 36 -24.00 4.94 -9.38
N ALA A 37 -25.09 4.91 -8.62
CA ALA A 37 -25.30 3.89 -7.59
C ALA A 37 -25.95 2.61 -8.16
N THR A 38 -26.74 2.74 -9.23
CA THR A 38 -27.54 1.65 -9.78
C THR A 38 -27.51 1.62 -11.29
N PHE A 39 -27.70 0.42 -11.87
CA PHE A 39 -27.80 0.20 -13.29
C PHE A 39 -29.19 -0.38 -13.60
N ALA A 40 -29.83 0.11 -14.64
CA ALA A 40 -31.15 -0.36 -15.07
C ALA A 40 -31.01 -1.61 -15.96
N SER A 41 -31.77 -2.64 -15.65
CA SER A 41 -31.95 -3.85 -16.47
C SER A 41 -33.16 -3.73 -17.40
N GLY A 42 -33.20 -4.55 -18.44
CA GLY A 42 -34.31 -4.60 -19.39
C GLY A 42 -35.59 -5.16 -18.79
N ASP A 43 -35.44 -6.16 -17.93
CA ASP A 43 -36.56 -6.83 -17.22
C ASP A 43 -36.10 -7.39 -15.87
N ALA A 44 -37.03 -8.06 -15.17
CA ALA A 44 -36.79 -8.63 -13.83
C ALA A 44 -35.88 -9.87 -13.88
N GLU A 45 -35.90 -10.63 -14.96
CA GLU A 45 -35.11 -11.85 -15.14
C GLU A 45 -33.65 -11.49 -15.40
N GLU A 46 -33.36 -10.50 -16.25
CA GLU A 46 -32.02 -9.96 -16.44
C GLU A 46 -31.45 -9.41 -15.11
N LEU A 47 -32.25 -8.66 -14.35
CA LEU A 47 -31.80 -8.15 -13.06
C LEU A 47 -31.45 -9.30 -12.09
N ALA A 48 -32.26 -10.32 -12.03
CA ALA A 48 -32.01 -11.49 -11.18
C ALA A 48 -30.73 -12.22 -11.60
N ALA A 49 -30.57 -12.50 -12.87
CA ALA A 49 -29.39 -13.20 -13.42
C ALA A 49 -28.08 -12.43 -13.17
N VAL A 50 -28.10 -11.09 -13.26
CA VAL A 50 -26.93 -10.24 -12.94
C VAL A 50 -26.65 -10.26 -11.44
N LEU A 51 -27.66 -10.17 -10.58
CA LEU A 51 -27.47 -10.16 -9.13
C LEU A 51 -26.98 -11.50 -8.58
N THR A 52 -27.40 -12.62 -9.19
CA THR A 52 -26.92 -13.98 -8.83
C THR A 52 -25.57 -14.35 -9.48
N GLY A 53 -25.09 -13.54 -10.43
CA GLY A 53 -23.85 -13.82 -11.17
C GLY A 53 -24.00 -14.85 -12.28
N GLU A 54 -25.22 -15.28 -12.63
CA GLU A 54 -25.51 -16.16 -13.76
C GLU A 54 -25.26 -15.48 -15.09
N GLN A 55 -25.39 -14.16 -15.13
CA GLN A 55 -25.08 -13.32 -16.29
C GLN A 55 -24.11 -12.21 -15.91
N PRO A 56 -23.07 -11.94 -16.73
CA PRO A 56 -22.21 -10.77 -16.53
C PRO A 56 -23.00 -9.45 -16.64
N GLY A 57 -22.75 -8.51 -15.73
CA GLY A 57 -23.41 -7.21 -15.76
C GLY A 57 -23.20 -6.40 -14.49
N TYR A 58 -23.85 -5.27 -14.41
CA TYR A 58 -23.82 -4.37 -13.27
C TYR A 58 -25.25 -4.07 -12.81
N ALA A 59 -25.49 -4.10 -11.52
CA ALA A 59 -26.79 -3.78 -10.93
C ALA A 59 -26.68 -2.67 -9.89
N TYR A 60 -25.68 -2.76 -9.02
CA TYR A 60 -25.50 -1.85 -7.88
C TYR A 60 -24.03 -1.63 -7.57
N SER A 61 -23.58 -0.37 -7.50
CA SER A 61 -22.16 -0.01 -7.40
C SER A 61 -21.46 -0.45 -6.12
N ARG A 62 -22.18 -0.82 -5.05
CA ARG A 62 -21.58 -1.47 -3.87
C ARG A 62 -21.08 -2.89 -4.21
N ILE A 63 -21.73 -3.55 -5.15
CA ILE A 63 -21.35 -4.88 -5.63
C ILE A 63 -20.23 -4.74 -6.65
N ASP A 64 -20.50 -4.08 -7.78
CA ASP A 64 -19.56 -3.79 -8.85
C ASP A 64 -19.90 -2.48 -9.57
N ASN A 65 -18.84 -1.80 -10.02
CA ASN A 65 -18.94 -0.61 -10.86
C ASN A 65 -17.87 -0.69 -11.97
N PRO A 66 -18.18 -0.41 -13.25
CA PRO A 66 -17.23 -0.57 -14.35
C PRO A 66 -15.90 0.15 -14.15
N THR A 67 -15.91 1.37 -13.60
CA THR A 67 -14.68 2.14 -13.35
C THR A 67 -13.85 1.52 -12.23
N VAL A 68 -14.51 1.00 -11.19
CA VAL A 68 -13.86 0.36 -10.03
C VAL A 68 -13.27 -1.00 -10.42
N VAL A 69 -14.01 -1.78 -11.21
CA VAL A 69 -13.52 -3.05 -11.76
C VAL A 69 -12.29 -2.82 -12.63
N ALA A 70 -12.34 -1.85 -13.55
CA ALA A 70 -11.19 -1.52 -14.39
C ALA A 70 -9.92 -1.16 -13.60
N MET A 71 -10.06 -0.56 -12.40
CA MET A 71 -8.91 -0.31 -11.52
C MET A 71 -8.35 -1.61 -10.93
N GLY A 72 -9.21 -2.51 -10.49
CA GLY A 72 -8.80 -3.83 -10.00
C GLY A 72 -8.04 -4.62 -11.07
N ASP A 73 -8.61 -4.66 -12.28
CA ASP A 73 -8.03 -5.35 -13.44
C ASP A 73 -6.68 -4.73 -13.84
N ALA A 74 -6.58 -3.40 -13.89
CA ALA A 74 -5.33 -2.73 -14.22
C ALA A 74 -4.19 -3.06 -13.25
N VAL A 75 -4.48 -3.14 -11.93
CA VAL A 75 -3.45 -3.51 -10.95
C VAL A 75 -3.14 -5.01 -11.01
N ALA A 76 -4.14 -5.86 -11.28
CA ALA A 76 -3.90 -7.28 -11.53
C ALA A 76 -2.94 -7.50 -12.71
N GLU A 77 -3.15 -6.79 -13.82
CA GLU A 77 -2.24 -6.84 -14.98
C GLU A 77 -0.81 -6.42 -14.63
N LEU A 78 -0.63 -5.37 -13.81
CA LEU A 78 0.70 -4.93 -13.38
C LEU A 78 1.42 -5.95 -12.48
N HIS A 79 0.69 -6.84 -11.82
CA HIS A 79 1.23 -7.90 -10.97
C HIS A 79 1.26 -9.28 -11.64
N ASP A 80 0.90 -9.39 -12.91
CA ASP A 80 0.68 -10.66 -13.61
C ASP A 80 -0.26 -11.61 -12.84
N ALA A 81 -1.26 -11.03 -12.15
CA ALA A 81 -2.23 -11.76 -11.34
C ALA A 81 -3.46 -12.20 -12.17
N GLU A 82 -4.10 -13.28 -11.75
CA GLU A 82 -5.32 -13.78 -12.40
C GLU A 82 -6.53 -12.87 -12.22
N ALA A 83 -6.56 -12.11 -11.10
CA ALA A 83 -7.64 -11.18 -10.77
C ALA A 83 -7.20 -10.13 -9.76
N GLY A 84 -7.93 -9.01 -9.71
CA GLY A 84 -7.76 -7.95 -8.74
C GLY A 84 -9.09 -7.33 -8.31
N ILE A 85 -9.11 -6.75 -7.11
CA ILE A 85 -10.27 -6.06 -6.59
C ILE A 85 -9.86 -4.74 -5.93
N ALA A 86 -10.56 -3.66 -6.27
CA ALA A 86 -10.36 -2.34 -5.70
C ALA A 86 -11.28 -2.10 -4.50
N LEU A 87 -10.73 -1.52 -3.43
CA LEU A 87 -11.40 -1.26 -2.16
C LEU A 87 -11.21 0.20 -1.73
N ALA A 88 -12.02 0.65 -0.78
CA ALA A 88 -12.09 2.04 -0.34
C ALA A 88 -10.74 2.59 0.19
N THR A 89 -9.91 1.76 0.81
CA THR A 89 -8.62 2.15 1.38
C THR A 89 -7.66 0.95 1.43
N GLY A 90 -6.35 1.19 1.62
CA GLY A 90 -5.39 0.13 1.89
C GLY A 90 -5.76 -0.71 3.13
N MET A 91 -6.25 -0.06 4.20
CA MET A 91 -6.74 -0.78 5.39
C MET A 91 -7.97 -1.64 5.13
N ALA A 92 -8.86 -1.21 4.22
CA ALA A 92 -9.98 -2.02 3.76
C ALA A 92 -9.51 -3.24 2.96
N ALA A 93 -8.44 -3.11 2.18
CA ALA A 93 -7.81 -4.21 1.45
C ALA A 93 -7.25 -5.27 2.41
N ILE A 94 -6.47 -4.86 3.41
CA ILE A 94 -5.95 -5.77 4.45
C ILE A 94 -7.10 -6.42 5.22
N HIS A 95 -8.12 -5.63 5.61
CA HIS A 95 -9.27 -6.13 6.36
C HIS A 95 -10.05 -7.19 5.57
N ALA A 96 -10.40 -6.91 4.31
CA ALA A 96 -11.16 -7.83 3.48
C ALA A 96 -10.35 -9.11 3.17
N ALA A 97 -9.03 -8.99 2.93
CA ALA A 97 -8.16 -10.13 2.73
C ALA A 97 -8.12 -11.04 3.97
N PHE A 98 -7.90 -10.47 5.17
CA PHE A 98 -7.89 -11.27 6.40
C PHE A 98 -9.26 -11.88 6.69
N LEU A 99 -10.35 -11.09 6.58
CA LEU A 99 -11.71 -11.57 6.83
C LEU A 99 -12.10 -12.73 5.91
N SER A 100 -11.61 -12.72 4.66
CA SER A 100 -11.88 -13.80 3.70
C SER A 100 -11.11 -15.08 3.98
N LEU A 101 -9.95 -14.98 4.65
CA LEU A 101 -9.00 -16.07 4.81
C LEU A 101 -8.99 -16.72 6.19
N VAL A 102 -9.34 -15.97 7.26
CA VAL A 102 -9.24 -16.47 8.64
C VAL A 102 -10.59 -16.60 9.33
N ARG A 103 -10.66 -17.56 10.23
CA ARG A 103 -11.81 -17.84 11.09
C ARG A 103 -11.42 -17.77 12.57
N ALA A 104 -12.41 -17.69 13.44
CA ALA A 104 -12.20 -17.79 14.89
C ALA A 104 -11.44 -19.08 15.25
N GLY A 105 -10.43 -18.96 16.11
CA GLY A 105 -9.54 -20.04 16.50
C GLY A 105 -8.32 -20.26 15.60
N GLU A 106 -8.31 -19.68 14.40
CA GLU A 106 -7.15 -19.72 13.51
C GLU A 106 -6.11 -18.64 13.88
N ARG A 107 -4.89 -18.82 13.41
CA ARG A 107 -3.77 -17.93 13.73
C ARG A 107 -3.33 -17.13 12.52
N VAL A 108 -3.04 -15.83 12.75
CA VAL A 108 -2.31 -14.92 11.86
C VAL A 108 -0.96 -14.60 12.48
N LEU A 109 0.11 -14.81 11.72
CA LEU A 109 1.47 -14.43 12.09
C LEU A 109 1.87 -13.21 11.26
N ILE A 110 2.28 -12.12 11.89
CA ILE A 110 2.59 -10.84 11.25
C ILE A 110 4.05 -10.50 11.48
N GLY A 111 4.70 -9.93 10.47
CA GLY A 111 6.04 -9.38 10.60
C GLY A 111 6.11 -8.36 11.75
N GLN A 112 7.13 -8.48 12.58
CA GLN A 112 7.32 -7.65 13.79
C GLN A 112 7.54 -6.19 13.42
N VAL A 113 8.23 -5.92 12.31
CA VAL A 113 8.44 -4.60 11.75
C VAL A 113 7.47 -4.38 10.61
N GLY A 114 6.73 -3.27 10.63
CA GLY A 114 5.74 -2.96 9.60
C GLY A 114 4.74 -1.88 10.04
N TYR A 115 3.73 -1.65 9.22
CA TYR A 115 2.74 -0.59 9.41
C TYR A 115 1.92 -0.80 10.69
N GLY A 116 2.04 0.15 11.61
CA GLY A 116 1.43 0.05 12.94
C GLY A 116 -0.08 -0.16 12.93
N THR A 117 -0.80 0.41 11.94
CA THR A 117 -2.27 0.27 11.87
C THR A 117 -2.68 -1.15 11.48
N THR A 118 -1.91 -1.88 10.67
CA THR A 118 -2.13 -3.30 10.38
C THR A 118 -2.08 -4.12 11.68
N ARG A 119 -1.08 -3.86 12.53
CA ARG A 119 -0.95 -4.51 13.83
C ARG A 119 -2.11 -4.17 14.76
N THR A 120 -2.48 -2.89 14.83
CA THR A 120 -3.62 -2.44 15.64
C THR A 120 -4.92 -3.10 15.17
N GLN A 121 -5.17 -3.15 13.86
CA GLN A 121 -6.36 -3.79 13.30
C GLN A 121 -6.38 -5.30 13.59
N ALA A 122 -5.25 -5.99 13.45
CA ALA A 122 -5.16 -7.41 13.75
C ALA A 122 -5.57 -7.71 15.20
N ILE A 123 -5.07 -6.93 16.16
CA ILE A 123 -5.43 -7.10 17.58
C ILE A 123 -6.86 -6.65 17.86
N SER A 124 -7.23 -5.43 17.46
CA SER A 124 -8.48 -4.79 17.89
C SER A 124 -9.72 -5.30 17.16
N ALA A 125 -9.58 -5.71 15.90
CA ALA A 125 -10.69 -6.27 15.12
C ALA A 125 -10.65 -7.81 15.15
N PHE A 126 -9.62 -8.42 14.60
CA PHE A 126 -9.56 -9.87 14.45
C PHE A 126 -9.35 -10.61 15.76
N GLY A 127 -8.57 -10.07 16.72
CA GLY A 127 -8.46 -10.64 18.06
C GLY A 127 -9.80 -10.71 18.78
N ARG A 128 -10.69 -9.70 18.63
CA ARG A 128 -12.06 -9.74 19.17
C ARG A 128 -12.95 -10.79 18.49
N LEU A 129 -12.64 -11.15 17.25
CA LEU A 129 -13.33 -12.21 16.52
C LEU A 129 -12.76 -13.60 16.83
N GLY A 130 -11.85 -13.71 17.81
CA GLY A 130 -11.27 -14.97 18.24
C GLY A 130 -10.10 -15.46 17.38
N VAL A 131 -9.52 -14.59 16.55
CA VAL A 131 -8.30 -14.91 15.80
C VAL A 131 -7.08 -14.76 16.72
N ASP A 132 -6.18 -15.74 16.72
CA ASP A 132 -4.90 -15.66 17.42
C ASP A 132 -3.90 -14.83 16.61
N VAL A 133 -3.38 -13.75 17.16
CA VAL A 133 -2.44 -12.85 16.48
C VAL A 133 -1.06 -12.96 17.10
N GLY A 134 -0.09 -13.41 16.30
CA GLY A 134 1.32 -13.49 16.69
C GLY A 134 2.21 -12.57 15.86
N TYR A 135 3.41 -12.32 16.35
CA TYR A 135 4.42 -11.52 15.66
C TYR A 135 5.73 -12.29 15.57
N VAL A 136 6.49 -12.06 14.48
CA VAL A 136 7.78 -12.70 14.25
C VAL A 136 8.73 -11.76 13.51
N ASP A 137 10.02 -11.85 13.83
CA ASP A 137 11.05 -11.19 13.02
C ASP A 137 11.21 -11.94 11.68
N THR A 138 10.76 -11.32 10.61
CA THR A 138 10.79 -11.89 9.27
C THR A 138 12.17 -11.87 8.62
N THR A 139 13.15 -11.23 9.23
CA THR A 139 14.56 -11.27 8.82
C THR A 139 15.29 -12.50 9.35
N ASP A 140 14.76 -13.12 10.39
CA ASP A 140 15.26 -14.38 10.95
C ASP A 140 14.39 -15.57 10.52
N ALA A 141 14.84 -16.26 9.49
CA ALA A 141 14.12 -17.41 8.95
C ALA A 141 13.98 -18.58 9.94
N ALA A 142 14.91 -18.73 10.88
CA ALA A 142 14.82 -19.76 11.90
C ALA A 142 13.71 -19.41 12.92
N ALA A 143 13.60 -18.14 13.28
CA ALA A 143 12.51 -17.66 14.11
C ALA A 143 11.15 -17.84 13.42
N VAL A 144 11.05 -17.54 12.12
CA VAL A 144 9.83 -17.76 11.33
C VAL A 144 9.46 -19.24 11.29
N GLU A 145 10.40 -20.12 11.00
CA GLU A 145 10.17 -21.56 10.95
C GLU A 145 9.73 -22.12 12.31
N ALA A 146 10.40 -21.71 13.38
CA ALA A 146 10.02 -22.08 14.74
C ALA A 146 8.61 -21.60 15.11
N ALA A 147 8.26 -20.36 14.74
CA ALA A 147 6.95 -19.79 15.02
C ALA A 147 5.81 -20.48 14.23
N LEU A 148 6.07 -20.85 12.98
CA LEU A 148 5.12 -21.60 12.12
C LEU A 148 4.98 -23.06 12.61
N GLY A 149 6.09 -23.70 13.01
CA GLY A 149 6.10 -25.07 13.52
C GLY A 149 5.47 -25.24 14.92
N ALA A 150 5.48 -24.17 15.72
CA ALA A 150 4.93 -24.23 17.08
C ALA A 150 3.39 -24.38 17.12
N ARG A 151 2.69 -23.82 16.14
CA ARG A 151 1.21 -23.81 16.07
C ARG A 151 0.72 -23.66 14.62
N PRO A 152 -0.38 -24.34 14.24
CA PRO A 152 -1.01 -24.12 12.95
C PRO A 152 -1.28 -22.64 12.69
N THR A 153 -0.79 -22.14 11.58
CA THR A 153 -0.92 -20.73 11.18
C THR A 153 -1.63 -20.66 9.83
N ARG A 154 -2.65 -19.80 9.72
CA ARG A 154 -3.40 -19.63 8.49
C ARG A 154 -2.75 -18.64 7.54
N ILE A 155 -2.21 -17.54 8.07
CA ILE A 155 -1.57 -16.47 7.30
C ILE A 155 -0.23 -16.13 7.94
N LEU A 156 0.81 -16.03 7.11
CA LEU A 156 2.01 -15.24 7.37
C LEU A 156 1.86 -13.94 6.58
N HIS A 157 1.77 -12.79 7.28
CA HIS A 157 1.64 -11.47 6.67
C HIS A 157 2.92 -10.67 6.81
N VAL A 158 3.41 -10.12 5.68
CA VAL A 158 4.66 -9.35 5.64
C VAL A 158 4.53 -8.12 4.75
N GLU A 159 5.43 -7.16 4.88
CA GLU A 159 5.60 -6.06 3.93
C GLU A 159 6.83 -6.35 3.06
N THR A 160 6.76 -6.09 1.76
CA THR A 160 7.92 -6.24 0.85
C THR A 160 9.10 -5.40 1.33
N ILE A 161 8.83 -4.13 1.64
CA ILE A 161 9.74 -3.16 2.24
C ILE A 161 9.03 -2.59 3.47
N ALA A 162 9.56 -2.85 4.65
CA ALA A 162 8.87 -2.55 5.91
C ALA A 162 8.89 -1.06 6.29
N ASN A 163 7.73 -0.56 6.69
CA ASN A 163 7.55 0.80 7.19
C ASN A 163 7.84 0.87 8.72
N PRO A 164 8.69 1.78 9.22
CA PRO A 164 9.39 2.85 8.48
C PRO A 164 10.85 2.51 8.16
N THR A 165 11.34 1.35 8.48
CA THR A 165 12.75 1.01 8.56
C THR A 165 13.41 0.59 7.25
N CYS A 166 12.61 0.39 6.18
CA CYS A 166 13.05 -0.13 4.89
C CYS A 166 13.73 -1.52 4.95
N VAL A 167 13.45 -2.31 5.98
CA VAL A 167 13.86 -3.72 6.07
C VAL A 167 13.09 -4.53 5.02
N LEU A 168 13.74 -5.51 4.41
CA LEU A 168 13.19 -6.31 3.32
C LEU A 168 12.70 -7.68 3.78
N ALA A 169 11.61 -8.15 3.19
CA ALA A 169 11.17 -9.53 3.28
C ALA A 169 11.86 -10.39 2.19
N ASP A 170 12.51 -11.47 2.58
CA ASP A 170 13.00 -12.49 1.63
C ASP A 170 11.80 -13.33 1.17
N LEU A 171 11.02 -12.78 0.24
CA LEU A 171 9.72 -13.31 -0.17
C LEU A 171 9.77 -14.78 -0.60
N PRO A 172 10.74 -15.24 -1.47
CA PRO A 172 10.80 -16.65 -1.85
C PRO A 172 11.02 -17.57 -0.66
N ARG A 173 11.87 -17.18 0.28
CA ARG A 173 12.15 -17.96 1.49
C ARG A 173 10.96 -17.99 2.43
N LEU A 174 10.28 -16.86 2.63
CA LEU A 174 9.10 -16.77 3.48
C LEU A 174 7.90 -17.54 2.89
N ALA A 175 7.75 -17.55 1.57
CA ALA A 175 6.75 -18.35 0.86
C ALA A 175 6.98 -19.84 1.08
N ASP A 176 8.22 -20.32 0.87
CA ASP A 176 8.59 -21.71 1.11
C ASP A 176 8.30 -22.13 2.57
N LEU A 177 8.71 -21.30 3.54
CA LEU A 177 8.44 -21.56 4.96
C LEU A 177 6.93 -21.60 5.24
N ALA A 178 6.16 -20.62 4.78
CA ALA A 178 4.71 -20.58 4.98
C ALA A 178 4.03 -21.81 4.40
N HIS A 179 4.32 -22.15 3.14
CA HIS A 179 3.68 -23.26 2.43
C HIS A 179 4.02 -24.62 3.02
N ARG A 180 5.25 -24.85 3.46
CA ARG A 180 5.64 -26.09 4.16
C ARG A 180 4.84 -26.33 5.44
N HIS A 181 4.40 -25.26 6.08
CA HIS A 181 3.57 -25.32 7.30
C HIS A 181 2.06 -25.12 7.02
N GLY A 182 1.64 -25.12 5.73
CA GLY A 182 0.24 -24.98 5.34
C GLY A 182 -0.35 -23.58 5.53
N ALA A 183 0.50 -22.57 5.75
CA ALA A 183 0.11 -21.16 5.84
C ALA A 183 0.15 -20.49 4.45
N LEU A 184 -0.66 -19.45 4.27
CA LEU A 184 -0.61 -18.57 3.10
C LEU A 184 0.36 -17.42 3.37
N LEU A 185 1.15 -17.03 2.37
CA LEU A 185 1.92 -15.79 2.41
C LEU A 185 1.09 -14.64 1.84
N THR A 186 0.77 -13.65 2.66
CA THR A 186 0.13 -12.41 2.23
C THR A 186 1.10 -11.24 2.33
N VAL A 187 1.16 -10.40 1.30
CA VAL A 187 2.20 -9.36 1.20
C VAL A 187 1.56 -7.99 1.00
N ASP A 188 1.89 -7.04 1.88
CA ASP A 188 1.67 -5.61 1.62
C ASP A 188 2.83 -5.06 0.80
N ASN A 189 2.54 -4.73 -0.47
CA ASN A 189 3.53 -4.26 -1.44
C ASN A 189 3.54 -2.73 -1.60
N THR A 190 2.91 -2.02 -0.69
CA THR A 190 2.68 -0.57 -0.79
C THR A 190 3.95 0.24 -0.97
N PHE A 191 5.07 -0.12 -0.31
CA PHE A 191 6.35 0.61 -0.40
C PHE A 191 7.10 0.36 -1.70
N ALA A 192 6.91 -0.82 -2.30
CA ALA A 192 7.56 -1.20 -3.55
C ALA A 192 6.74 -0.77 -4.78
N SER A 193 5.43 -0.98 -4.77
CA SER A 193 4.55 -0.98 -5.95
C SER A 193 4.94 -2.09 -6.96
N PRO A 194 4.08 -2.41 -7.94
CA PRO A 194 4.41 -3.41 -8.96
C PRO A 194 5.58 -3.00 -9.87
N ALA A 195 5.99 -1.73 -9.84
CA ALA A 195 7.15 -1.26 -10.59
C ALA A 195 8.50 -1.64 -9.95
N VAL A 196 8.51 -2.07 -8.69
CA VAL A 196 9.73 -2.44 -7.95
C VAL A 196 9.70 -3.90 -7.51
N CYS A 197 8.53 -4.43 -7.20
CA CYS A 197 8.39 -5.84 -6.81
C CYS A 197 7.00 -6.38 -7.19
N ARG A 198 6.96 -7.59 -7.71
CA ARG A 198 5.74 -8.35 -7.97
C ARG A 198 5.75 -9.61 -7.09
N PRO A 199 5.23 -9.52 -5.84
CA PRO A 199 5.37 -10.59 -4.85
C PRO A 199 4.77 -11.94 -5.27
N LEU A 200 3.80 -11.97 -6.20
CA LEU A 200 3.26 -13.23 -6.72
C LEU A 200 4.32 -14.08 -7.44
N GLU A 201 5.27 -13.44 -8.14
CA GLU A 201 6.41 -14.12 -8.79
C GLU A 201 7.36 -14.76 -7.76
N HIS A 202 7.29 -14.30 -6.52
CA HIS A 202 8.10 -14.77 -5.40
C HIS A 202 7.34 -15.71 -4.45
N GLY A 203 6.17 -16.21 -4.88
CA GLY A 203 5.39 -17.19 -4.14
C GLY A 203 4.37 -16.61 -3.14
N ALA A 204 4.09 -15.31 -3.15
CA ALA A 204 2.98 -14.77 -2.39
C ALA A 204 1.63 -15.32 -2.90
N ASP A 205 0.70 -15.55 -1.99
CA ASP A 205 -0.64 -16.05 -2.29
C ASP A 205 -1.65 -14.93 -2.56
N LEU A 206 -1.47 -13.79 -1.89
CA LEU A 206 -2.23 -12.56 -2.05
C LEU A 206 -1.31 -11.35 -1.86
N VAL A 207 -1.47 -10.36 -2.71
CA VAL A 207 -0.78 -9.08 -2.60
C VAL A 207 -1.81 -7.98 -2.37
N MET A 208 -1.55 -7.10 -1.42
CA MET A 208 -2.35 -5.92 -1.16
C MET A 208 -1.51 -4.66 -1.25
N GLU A 209 -2.12 -3.57 -1.69
CA GLU A 209 -1.49 -2.27 -1.75
C GLU A 209 -2.46 -1.16 -1.36
N SER A 210 -1.93 -0.16 -0.69
CA SER A 210 -2.61 1.12 -0.58
C SER A 210 -2.46 1.89 -1.88
N ALA A 211 -3.50 1.89 -2.70
CA ALA A 211 -3.53 2.64 -3.95
C ALA A 211 -3.42 4.16 -3.75
N THR A 212 -3.63 4.64 -2.53
CA THR A 212 -3.38 6.00 -2.05
C THR A 212 -1.94 6.47 -2.30
N LYS A 213 -0.99 5.53 -2.43
CA LYS A 213 0.47 5.77 -2.46
C LYS A 213 0.97 5.85 -3.90
N TYR A 214 1.95 5.07 -4.27
CA TYR A 214 2.58 5.10 -5.60
C TYR A 214 1.63 4.88 -6.76
N LEU A 215 0.60 4.04 -6.60
CA LEU A 215 -0.37 3.77 -7.67
C LEU A 215 -1.07 5.07 -8.12
N SER A 216 -1.61 5.87 -7.19
CA SER A 216 -2.17 7.19 -7.51
C SER A 216 -1.07 8.24 -7.73
N GLY A 217 -0.12 8.33 -6.82
CA GLY A 217 1.07 9.16 -6.93
C GLY A 217 0.88 10.66 -6.72
N HIS A 218 -0.33 11.15 -6.43
CA HIS A 218 -0.63 12.59 -6.42
C HIS A 218 -1.23 13.13 -5.12
N SER A 219 -1.32 12.31 -4.06
CA SER A 219 -1.86 12.70 -2.74
C SER A 219 -3.31 13.21 -2.73
N ASP A 220 -4.10 12.90 -3.75
CA ASP A 220 -5.45 13.44 -3.98
C ASP A 220 -6.56 12.38 -3.88
N VAL A 221 -6.21 11.12 -3.57
CA VAL A 221 -7.17 10.01 -3.49
C VAL A 221 -6.76 8.98 -2.43
N MET A 222 -7.75 8.34 -1.84
CA MET A 222 -7.57 7.12 -1.06
C MET A 222 -8.12 5.92 -1.82
N GLY A 223 -7.41 4.78 -1.71
CA GLY A 223 -7.84 3.51 -2.29
C GLY A 223 -6.99 2.37 -1.77
N GLY A 224 -7.48 1.16 -1.98
CA GLY A 224 -6.77 -0.08 -1.74
C GLY A 224 -7.02 -1.05 -2.88
N VAL A 225 -6.16 -2.03 -3.01
CA VAL A 225 -6.31 -3.11 -3.98
C VAL A 225 -5.79 -4.41 -3.40
N VAL A 226 -6.41 -5.52 -3.79
CA VAL A 226 -5.92 -6.87 -3.54
C VAL A 226 -5.84 -7.59 -4.87
N VAL A 227 -4.73 -8.30 -5.12
CA VAL A 227 -4.53 -9.11 -6.33
C VAL A 227 -4.09 -10.52 -5.96
N GLY A 228 -4.44 -11.49 -6.80
CA GLY A 228 -4.09 -12.91 -6.60
C GLY A 228 -4.87 -13.83 -7.53
N SER A 229 -5.04 -15.11 -7.12
CA SER A 229 -5.84 -16.06 -7.89
C SER A 229 -7.33 -15.70 -7.88
N ARG A 230 -8.07 -16.08 -8.92
CA ARG A 230 -9.53 -15.81 -9.07
C ARG A 230 -10.32 -16.27 -7.86
N ASP A 231 -10.03 -17.46 -7.35
CA ASP A 231 -10.76 -18.04 -6.20
C ASP A 231 -10.54 -17.19 -4.93
N ARG A 232 -9.30 -16.75 -4.67
CA ARG A 232 -8.99 -15.89 -3.52
C ARG A 232 -9.63 -14.52 -3.66
N ILE A 233 -9.58 -13.93 -4.85
CA ILE A 233 -10.20 -12.63 -5.11
C ILE A 233 -11.73 -12.72 -5.02
N ALA A 234 -12.35 -13.82 -5.44
CA ALA A 234 -13.78 -14.03 -5.23
C ALA A 234 -14.17 -14.04 -3.73
N ALA A 235 -13.33 -14.66 -2.88
CA ALA A 235 -13.54 -14.63 -1.43
C ALA A 235 -13.35 -13.21 -0.84
N VAL A 236 -12.34 -12.47 -1.28
CA VAL A 236 -12.12 -11.07 -0.88
C VAL A 236 -13.29 -10.18 -1.34
N ARG A 237 -13.81 -10.43 -2.56
CA ARG A 237 -14.98 -9.72 -3.08
C ARG A 237 -16.23 -9.93 -2.21
N SER A 238 -16.47 -11.15 -1.76
CA SER A 238 -17.58 -11.42 -0.82
C SER A 238 -17.42 -10.60 0.46
N ALA A 239 -16.25 -10.62 1.07
CA ALA A 239 -15.96 -9.81 2.26
C ALA A 239 -16.10 -8.29 2.00
N GLN A 240 -15.70 -7.80 0.81
CA GLN A 240 -15.86 -6.39 0.42
C GLN A 240 -17.35 -6.01 0.30
N ILE A 241 -18.17 -6.85 -0.32
CA ILE A 241 -19.62 -6.63 -0.47
C ILE A 241 -20.31 -6.58 0.89
N ASP A 242 -19.98 -7.53 1.77
CA ASP A 242 -20.61 -7.65 3.09
C ASP A 242 -20.23 -6.49 4.02
N THR A 243 -18.99 -6.05 3.98
CA THR A 243 -18.51 -4.94 4.81
C THR A 243 -18.78 -3.56 4.21
N GLY A 244 -19.17 -3.49 2.94
CA GLY A 244 -19.37 -2.22 2.24
C GLY A 244 -18.06 -1.43 1.98
N ALA A 245 -16.92 -2.10 1.95
CA ALA A 245 -15.59 -1.49 1.75
C ALA A 245 -15.35 -1.06 0.28
N THR A 246 -16.35 -0.44 -0.33
CA THR A 246 -16.44 -0.12 -1.75
C THR A 246 -15.76 1.20 -2.09
N LEU A 247 -14.95 1.22 -3.12
CA LEU A 247 -14.32 2.41 -3.67
C LEU A 247 -15.31 3.21 -4.54
N GLY A 248 -15.25 4.52 -4.46
CA GLY A 248 -16.02 5.38 -5.36
C GLY A 248 -15.42 5.44 -6.78
N PRO A 249 -16.24 5.50 -7.84
CA PRO A 249 -15.73 5.48 -9.22
C PRO A 249 -14.84 6.67 -9.60
N PHE A 250 -15.07 7.85 -9.03
CA PHE A 250 -14.17 8.98 -9.23
C PHE A 250 -12.77 8.72 -8.61
N ALA A 251 -12.72 8.13 -7.44
CA ALA A 251 -11.46 7.73 -6.82
C ALA A 251 -10.73 6.67 -7.66
N ALA A 252 -11.44 5.66 -8.16
CA ALA A 252 -10.89 4.66 -9.06
C ALA A 252 -10.31 5.29 -10.35
N PHE A 253 -11.00 6.26 -10.93
CA PHE A 253 -10.52 7.01 -12.10
C PHE A 253 -9.21 7.76 -11.81
N LEU A 254 -9.08 8.43 -10.65
CA LEU A 254 -7.84 9.12 -10.28
C LEU A 254 -6.67 8.14 -10.11
N VAL A 255 -6.91 6.97 -9.52
CA VAL A 255 -5.88 5.92 -9.43
C VAL A 255 -5.50 5.40 -10.81
N LEU A 256 -6.45 5.08 -11.67
CA LEU A 256 -6.19 4.66 -13.05
C LEU A 256 -5.33 5.70 -13.80
N ARG A 257 -5.66 6.97 -13.66
CA ARG A 257 -4.85 8.06 -14.23
C ARG A 257 -3.43 8.08 -13.65
N GLY A 258 -3.26 7.87 -12.34
CA GLY A 258 -1.96 7.79 -11.68
C GLY A 258 -1.11 6.61 -12.19
N ILE A 259 -1.73 5.45 -12.39
CA ILE A 259 -1.08 4.24 -12.90
C ILE A 259 -0.41 4.49 -14.26
N THR A 260 -0.98 5.32 -15.13
CA THR A 260 -0.43 5.58 -16.48
C THR A 260 0.99 6.17 -16.46
N THR A 261 1.41 6.75 -15.35
CA THR A 261 2.75 7.33 -15.17
C THR A 261 3.57 6.62 -14.09
N LEU A 262 3.09 5.49 -13.55
CA LEU A 262 3.75 4.82 -12.44
C LEU A 262 5.21 4.49 -12.74
N ALA A 263 5.50 3.82 -13.84
CA ALA A 263 6.85 3.40 -14.20
C ALA A 263 7.81 4.59 -14.32
N VAL A 264 7.42 5.64 -15.04
CA VAL A 264 8.25 6.85 -15.23
C VAL A 264 8.49 7.58 -13.89
N ARG A 265 7.48 7.63 -13.02
CA ARG A 265 7.63 8.23 -11.68
C ARG A 265 8.58 7.40 -10.82
N MET A 266 8.39 6.09 -10.76
CA MET A 266 9.22 5.21 -9.95
C MET A 266 10.68 5.20 -10.42
N GLU A 267 10.94 5.21 -11.72
CA GLU A 267 12.29 5.32 -12.27
C GLU A 267 12.99 6.63 -11.84
N ARG A 268 12.30 7.77 -12.01
CA ARG A 268 12.85 9.08 -11.63
C ARG A 268 13.05 9.16 -10.11
N GLN A 269 12.07 8.74 -9.32
CA GLN A 269 12.14 8.77 -7.87
C GLN A 269 13.24 7.86 -7.33
N ALA A 270 13.43 6.66 -7.89
CA ALA A 270 14.49 5.73 -7.49
C ALA A 270 15.88 6.30 -7.79
N ARG A 271 16.07 6.96 -8.95
CA ARG A 271 17.34 7.63 -9.28
C ARG A 271 17.67 8.74 -8.30
N THR A 272 16.70 9.61 -8.00
CA THR A 272 16.86 10.70 -7.03
C THR A 272 17.08 10.15 -5.61
N ALA A 273 16.38 9.06 -5.22
CA ALA A 273 16.57 8.41 -3.93
C ALA A 273 18.00 7.82 -3.78
N MET A 274 18.53 7.21 -4.83
CA MET A 274 19.91 6.71 -4.87
C MET A 274 20.93 7.83 -4.66
N ALA A 275 20.76 8.95 -5.37
CA ALA A 275 21.66 10.10 -5.24
C ALA A 275 21.62 10.69 -3.82
N LEU A 276 20.40 10.89 -3.29
CA LEU A 276 20.20 11.40 -1.93
C LEU A 276 20.77 10.44 -0.87
N ALA A 277 20.52 9.13 -1.00
CA ALA A 277 21.04 8.12 -0.09
C ALA A 277 22.57 8.08 -0.11
N THR A 278 23.17 8.08 -1.30
CA THR A 278 24.64 8.13 -1.47
C THR A 278 25.25 9.40 -0.90
N PHE A 279 24.59 10.54 -1.07
CA PHE A 279 25.03 11.79 -0.46
C PHE A 279 25.01 11.70 1.07
N LEU A 280 23.88 11.28 1.65
CA LEU A 280 23.69 11.21 3.10
C LEU A 280 24.64 10.22 3.77
N GLU A 281 24.92 9.08 3.15
CA GLU A 281 25.83 8.06 3.67
C GLU A 281 27.25 8.56 3.90
N ARG A 282 27.67 9.55 3.12
CA ARG A 282 29.01 10.16 3.21
C ARG A 282 29.09 11.31 4.21
N GLN A 283 27.97 11.66 4.83
CA GLN A 283 27.92 12.83 5.71
C GLN A 283 28.20 12.46 7.17
N GLY A 284 29.05 13.26 7.85
CA GLY A 284 29.17 13.16 9.31
C GLY A 284 27.82 13.54 9.97
N GLY A 285 27.54 12.97 11.16
CA GLY A 285 26.27 13.16 11.85
C GLY A 285 25.14 12.25 11.35
N VAL A 286 25.42 11.41 10.37
CA VAL A 286 24.55 10.30 9.95
C VAL A 286 25.14 8.99 10.48
N ASN A 287 24.37 8.24 11.26
CA ASN A 287 24.77 6.93 11.75
C ASN A 287 24.66 5.86 10.66
N ARG A 288 23.56 5.89 9.91
CA ARG A 288 23.30 4.99 8.79
C ARG A 288 22.21 5.53 7.86
N VAL A 289 22.29 5.11 6.62
CA VAL A 289 21.22 5.24 5.62
C VAL A 289 20.71 3.84 5.27
N ILE A 290 19.40 3.65 5.28
CA ILE A 290 18.79 2.37 4.92
C ILE A 290 17.97 2.63 3.65
N TYR A 291 18.52 2.19 2.52
CA TYR A 291 17.89 2.30 1.22
C TYR A 291 18.18 1.03 0.42
N PRO A 292 17.13 0.33 -0.08
CA PRO A 292 17.32 -0.97 -0.72
C PRO A 292 18.25 -0.98 -1.92
N GLY A 293 18.44 0.17 -2.58
CA GLY A 293 19.36 0.32 -3.71
C GLY A 293 20.84 0.47 -3.34
N LEU A 294 21.17 0.73 -2.06
CA LEU A 294 22.57 0.88 -1.64
C LEU A 294 23.25 -0.48 -1.46
N PRO A 295 24.53 -0.62 -1.90
CA PRO A 295 25.32 -1.82 -1.60
C PRO A 295 25.54 -2.05 -0.09
N SER A 296 25.48 -1.00 0.72
CA SER A 296 25.60 -1.03 2.18
C SER A 296 24.32 -1.46 2.91
N HIS A 297 23.21 -1.65 2.17
CA HIS A 297 21.99 -2.15 2.80
C HIS A 297 22.23 -3.51 3.46
N PRO A 298 21.81 -3.74 4.73
CA PRO A 298 22.07 -5.00 5.43
C PRO A 298 21.55 -6.25 4.70
N GLN A 299 20.56 -6.08 3.83
CA GLN A 299 19.93 -7.14 3.03
C GLN A 299 20.11 -6.86 1.51
N ALA A 300 21.27 -6.35 1.08
CA ALA A 300 21.53 -6.06 -0.33
C ALA A 300 21.38 -7.30 -1.23
N ASP A 301 21.71 -8.48 -0.71
CA ASP A 301 21.52 -9.76 -1.38
C ASP A 301 20.04 -10.13 -1.57
N VAL A 302 19.18 -9.80 -0.60
CA VAL A 302 17.71 -9.96 -0.71
C VAL A 302 17.18 -8.94 -1.72
N ALA A 303 17.59 -7.67 -1.64
CA ALA A 303 17.22 -6.64 -2.60
C ALA A 303 17.49 -7.08 -4.04
N ALA A 304 18.68 -7.60 -4.30
CA ALA A 304 19.08 -8.07 -5.64
C ALA A 304 18.25 -9.26 -6.17
N ARG A 305 17.61 -10.03 -5.28
CA ARG A 305 16.78 -11.18 -5.67
C ARG A 305 15.31 -10.87 -5.84
N VAL A 306 14.78 -9.89 -5.08
CA VAL A 306 13.33 -9.67 -4.99
C VAL A 306 12.86 -8.33 -5.54
N LEU A 307 13.79 -7.39 -5.78
CA LEU A 307 13.44 -6.04 -6.24
C LEU A 307 14.01 -5.74 -7.62
N ASP A 308 13.19 -5.15 -8.49
CA ASP A 308 13.60 -4.63 -9.80
C ASP A 308 14.29 -3.25 -9.70
N GLY A 309 14.59 -2.78 -8.48
CA GLY A 309 15.25 -1.51 -8.20
C GLY A 309 15.11 -1.09 -6.74
N GLY A 310 15.79 -0.03 -6.33
CA GLY A 310 15.80 0.44 -4.93
C GLY A 310 14.48 1.07 -4.46
N GLY A 311 13.56 1.38 -5.37
CA GLY A 311 12.34 2.12 -5.04
C GLY A 311 12.61 3.58 -4.65
N ALA A 312 11.65 4.21 -3.98
CA ALA A 312 11.72 5.63 -3.64
C ALA A 312 11.66 5.91 -2.12
N MET A 313 11.74 4.85 -1.31
CA MET A 313 11.73 4.96 0.15
C MET A 313 13.13 4.77 0.70
N LEU A 314 13.56 5.69 1.55
CA LEU A 314 14.79 5.53 2.34
C LEU A 314 14.52 5.95 3.78
N SER A 315 15.34 5.42 4.69
CA SER A 315 15.40 5.88 6.07
C SER A 315 16.82 6.33 6.41
N VAL A 316 16.93 7.38 7.19
CA VAL A 316 18.20 7.91 7.66
C VAL A 316 18.15 8.04 9.19
N ASP A 317 19.17 7.53 9.85
CA ASP A 317 19.34 7.61 11.29
C ASP A 317 20.43 8.65 11.60
N LEU A 318 20.05 9.69 12.35
CA LEU A 318 20.95 10.78 12.70
C LEU A 318 21.59 10.56 14.09
N ALA A 319 22.87 10.87 14.18
CA ALA A 319 23.55 11.04 15.45
C ALA A 319 22.91 12.20 16.24
N GLY A 320 22.88 12.07 17.58
CA GLY A 320 22.20 13.08 18.43
C GLY A 320 20.72 12.77 18.69
N GLY A 321 20.21 11.67 18.17
CA GLY A 321 18.90 11.11 18.53
C GLY A 321 17.73 12.02 18.18
N ARG A 322 16.73 12.09 19.08
CA ARG A 322 15.45 12.78 18.83
C ARG A 322 15.60 14.27 18.54
N ASP A 323 16.49 14.96 19.22
CA ASP A 323 16.68 16.41 19.05
C ASP A 323 17.32 16.75 17.71
N ALA A 324 18.33 15.98 17.30
CA ALA A 324 18.92 16.11 15.96
C ALA A 324 17.91 15.77 14.86
N GLY A 325 17.12 14.68 15.03
CA GLY A 325 16.06 14.30 14.11
C GLY A 325 14.99 15.39 13.95
N ARG A 326 14.55 16.01 15.04
CA ARG A 326 13.59 17.13 15.01
C ARG A 326 14.17 18.35 14.35
N THR A 327 15.40 18.74 14.71
CA THR A 327 16.06 19.91 14.12
C THR A 327 16.24 19.74 12.62
N PHE A 328 16.67 18.56 12.21
CA PHE A 328 16.75 18.21 10.77
C PHE A 328 15.39 18.36 10.08
N TYR A 329 14.35 17.70 10.63
CA TYR A 329 13.00 17.73 10.10
C TYR A 329 12.44 19.14 9.97
N ASP A 330 12.65 19.98 11.00
CA ASP A 330 12.16 21.36 11.03
C ASP A 330 12.92 22.30 10.09
N ALA A 331 14.18 21.98 9.78
CA ALA A 331 15.05 22.78 8.89
C ALA A 331 14.84 22.48 7.39
N LEU A 332 14.17 21.37 7.03
CA LEU A 332 13.85 21.08 5.64
C LEU A 332 12.89 22.13 5.06
N THR A 333 13.11 22.53 3.81
CA THR A 333 12.32 23.56 3.14
C THR A 333 11.58 23.07 1.88
N ILE A 334 12.10 22.04 1.20
CA ILE A 334 11.49 21.49 -0.01
C ILE A 334 10.51 20.35 0.32
N PRO A 335 10.89 19.33 1.12
CA PRO A 335 9.99 18.23 1.42
C PRO A 335 8.77 18.64 2.22
N GLU A 336 7.65 18.01 1.90
CA GLU A 336 6.44 18.13 2.72
C GLU A 336 6.63 17.40 4.06
N ARG A 337 6.41 18.12 5.15
CA ARG A 337 6.46 17.59 6.52
C ARG A 337 5.12 16.96 6.88
N THR A 338 4.85 15.79 6.34
CA THR A 338 3.54 15.13 6.46
C THR A 338 3.67 13.63 6.60
N ALA A 339 2.64 13.03 7.17
CA ALA A 339 2.44 11.58 7.06
C ALA A 339 2.10 11.21 5.62
N SER A 340 2.14 9.93 5.28
CA SER A 340 1.96 9.37 3.94
C SER A 340 3.28 9.20 3.18
N LEU A 341 3.19 8.85 1.90
CA LEU A 341 4.32 8.55 1.01
C LEU A 341 3.84 8.37 -0.44
N GLY A 342 4.77 8.21 -1.37
CA GLY A 342 4.46 7.74 -2.71
C GLY A 342 3.89 8.81 -3.65
N SER A 343 4.04 10.09 -3.29
CA SER A 343 3.60 11.21 -4.10
C SER A 343 4.69 11.71 -5.06
N VAL A 344 4.29 12.59 -5.96
CA VAL A 344 5.21 13.42 -6.76
C VAL A 344 6.01 14.38 -5.88
N HIS A 345 5.56 14.69 -4.66
CA HIS A 345 6.28 15.49 -3.68
C HIS A 345 7.13 14.61 -2.76
N THR A 346 8.34 15.05 -2.45
CA THR A 346 9.14 14.44 -1.38
C THR A 346 8.46 14.67 -0.03
N MET A 347 8.28 13.59 0.74
CA MET A 347 7.66 13.61 2.07
C MET A 347 8.62 13.08 3.12
N VAL A 348 8.69 13.75 4.26
CA VAL A 348 9.53 13.33 5.37
C VAL A 348 8.70 13.16 6.63
N VAL A 349 9.01 12.10 7.38
CA VAL A 349 8.44 11.83 8.70
C VAL A 349 9.59 11.55 9.67
N HIS A 350 9.49 12.10 10.88
CA HIS A 350 10.30 11.70 12.03
C HIS A 350 9.44 10.83 12.94
N PRO A 351 9.47 9.49 12.84
CA PRO A 351 8.56 8.60 13.55
C PRO A 351 8.54 8.79 15.07
N PRO A 352 9.69 8.97 15.77
CA PRO A 352 9.69 9.16 17.21
C PRO A 352 8.96 10.42 17.69
N SER A 353 8.85 11.46 16.86
CA SER A 353 8.12 12.69 17.19
C SER A 353 6.70 12.75 16.65
N SER A 354 6.29 11.76 15.82
CA SER A 354 4.99 11.77 15.12
C SER A 354 4.23 10.45 15.24
N SER A 355 4.35 9.57 14.26
CA SER A 355 3.56 8.34 14.16
C SER A 355 3.80 7.33 15.29
N HIS A 356 4.96 7.37 15.96
CA HIS A 356 5.35 6.46 17.04
C HIS A 356 5.63 7.21 18.36
N ARG A 357 5.19 8.47 18.48
CA ARG A 357 5.49 9.29 19.66
C ARG A 357 4.94 8.77 20.98
N SER A 358 3.95 7.90 20.93
CA SER A 358 3.36 7.25 22.12
C SER A 358 4.17 6.04 22.62
N LEU A 359 5.13 5.56 21.84
CA LEU A 359 6.00 4.46 22.23
C LEU A 359 7.16 4.98 23.08
N ASP A 360 7.51 4.20 24.10
CA ASP A 360 8.75 4.40 24.85
C ASP A 360 9.98 3.92 24.05
N THR A 361 11.16 4.26 24.53
CA THR A 361 12.43 3.93 23.85
C THR A 361 12.62 2.42 23.63
N ALA A 362 12.17 1.57 24.56
CA ALA A 362 12.28 0.12 24.42
C ALA A 362 11.34 -0.41 23.31
N SER A 363 10.13 0.11 23.26
CA SER A 363 9.13 -0.23 22.22
C SER A 363 9.55 0.28 20.83
N LEU A 364 10.16 1.48 20.74
CA LEU A 364 10.77 1.97 19.52
C LEU A 364 11.89 1.05 19.04
N ALA A 365 12.81 0.69 19.93
CA ALA A 365 13.92 -0.20 19.60
C ALA A 365 13.44 -1.59 19.15
N ALA A 366 12.41 -2.15 19.79
CA ALA A 366 11.78 -3.41 19.37
C ALA A 366 11.14 -3.32 17.98
N ALA A 367 10.71 -2.13 17.55
CA ALA A 367 10.24 -1.85 16.21
C ALA A 367 11.36 -1.50 15.21
N GLY A 368 12.64 -1.56 15.63
CA GLY A 368 13.79 -1.18 14.80
C GLY A 368 13.92 0.33 14.56
N ILE A 369 13.23 1.15 15.36
CA ILE A 369 13.17 2.61 15.22
C ILE A 369 14.10 3.24 16.26
N THR A 370 15.13 3.93 15.78
CA THR A 370 16.00 4.76 16.63
C THR A 370 15.37 6.13 16.86
N GLU A 371 15.82 6.82 17.91
CA GLU A 371 15.34 8.17 18.24
C GLU A 371 15.67 9.22 17.14
N GLY A 372 16.74 8.96 16.34
CA GLY A 372 17.16 9.85 15.25
C GLY A 372 16.62 9.42 13.86
N LEU A 373 15.74 8.41 13.79
CA LEU A 373 15.27 7.88 12.51
C LEU A 373 14.30 8.83 11.81
N LEU A 374 14.61 9.19 10.58
CA LEU A 374 13.70 9.82 9.64
C LEU A 374 13.39 8.85 8.50
N ARG A 375 12.14 8.87 8.04
CA ARG A 375 11.70 8.18 6.82
C ARG A 375 11.43 9.19 5.73
N VAL A 376 12.01 8.98 4.56
CA VAL A 376 11.88 9.85 3.38
C VAL A 376 11.22 9.08 2.25
N SER A 377 10.14 9.62 1.71
CA SER A 377 9.55 9.22 0.44
C SER A 377 9.94 10.24 -0.61
N VAL A 378 10.83 9.85 -1.51
CA VAL A 378 11.38 10.77 -2.50
C VAL A 378 10.38 11.05 -3.61
N GLY A 379 10.22 12.32 -3.96
CA GLY A 379 9.34 12.82 -5.02
C GLY A 379 10.04 12.98 -6.37
N LEU A 380 9.56 13.94 -7.16
CA LEU A 380 10.04 14.24 -8.51
C LEU A 380 10.81 15.57 -8.60
N GLU A 381 11.08 16.20 -7.47
CA GLU A 381 11.88 17.43 -7.40
C GLU A 381 13.27 17.21 -8.01
N ASP A 382 13.96 18.29 -8.34
CA ASP A 382 15.30 18.19 -8.88
C ASP A 382 16.28 17.65 -7.84
N GLU A 383 17.07 16.68 -8.24
CA GLU A 383 18.03 15.97 -7.39
C GLU A 383 18.98 16.92 -6.66
N ALA A 384 19.52 17.92 -7.38
CA ALA A 384 20.45 18.88 -6.82
C ALA A 384 19.82 19.73 -5.72
N ASP A 385 18.53 20.09 -5.87
CA ASP A 385 17.81 20.88 -4.91
C ASP A 385 17.54 20.10 -3.62
N LEU A 386 17.12 18.84 -3.74
CA LEU A 386 16.93 17.96 -2.58
C LEU A 386 18.24 17.70 -1.85
N VAL A 387 19.34 17.42 -2.56
CA VAL A 387 20.65 17.22 -1.95
C VAL A 387 21.13 18.47 -1.22
N ALA A 388 20.91 19.66 -1.80
CA ALA A 388 21.28 20.94 -1.16
C ALA A 388 20.46 21.20 0.10
N ASP A 389 19.13 20.98 0.06
CA ASP A 389 18.21 21.18 1.18
C ASP A 389 18.49 20.23 2.34
N PHE A 390 18.64 18.93 2.04
CA PHE A 390 19.02 17.91 3.03
C PHE A 390 20.40 18.18 3.63
N GLY A 391 21.34 18.68 2.84
CA GLY A 391 22.65 19.12 3.32
C GLY A 391 22.57 20.31 4.27
N ALA A 392 21.69 21.28 4.00
CA ALA A 392 21.45 22.43 4.88
C ALA A 392 20.80 21.97 6.19
N ALA A 393 19.77 21.14 6.12
CA ALA A 393 19.09 20.59 7.29
C ALA A 393 20.04 19.76 8.18
N LEU A 394 20.93 18.99 7.56
CA LEU A 394 21.94 18.20 8.28
C LEU A 394 22.96 19.09 9.01
N ARG A 395 23.37 20.21 8.40
CA ARG A 395 24.24 21.21 9.09
C ARG A 395 23.54 21.81 10.32
N ALA A 396 22.26 22.12 10.23
CA ALA A 396 21.48 22.59 11.36
C ALA A 396 21.39 21.54 12.48
N ALA A 397 21.11 20.29 12.13
CA ALA A 397 21.03 19.19 13.08
C ALA A 397 22.35 18.91 13.80
N ARG A 398 23.48 18.99 13.09
CA ARG A 398 24.82 18.80 13.68
C ARG A 398 25.14 19.83 14.78
N ALA A 399 24.64 21.05 14.67
CA ALA A 399 24.84 22.07 15.68
C ALA A 399 24.18 21.71 17.04
N THR A 400 23.25 20.75 17.05
CA THR A 400 22.58 20.26 18.26
C THR A 400 23.26 19.04 18.88
N ILE A 401 24.23 18.43 18.17
CA ILE A 401 24.95 17.27 18.67
C ILE A 401 26.02 17.76 19.66
N PRO A 402 26.01 17.30 20.93
CA PRO A 402 27.06 17.67 21.87
C PRO A 402 28.44 17.29 21.33
N VAL A 403 29.35 18.25 21.27
CA VAL A 403 30.76 17.97 21.01
C VAL A 403 31.25 17.10 22.18
N ALA A 404 31.66 15.87 21.89
CA ALA A 404 32.30 15.03 22.90
C ALA A 404 33.54 15.80 23.38
N THR A 405 33.41 16.48 24.55
CA THR A 405 34.55 17.04 25.24
C THR A 405 35.38 15.83 25.68
N GLY A 406 36.45 15.58 24.92
CA GLY A 406 37.40 14.52 25.24
C GLY A 406 37.85 14.61 26.69
N ALA A 407 37.61 13.55 27.43
CA ALA A 407 38.21 13.32 28.74
C ALA A 407 39.60 12.69 28.56
#